data_cb8cf019b47883fc467eaef90e8c51d1
#
_entry.id   cb8cf019b47883fc467eaef90e8c51d1
#
_cell.length_a   1.000
_cell.length_b   1.000
_cell.length_c   1.000
_cell.angle_alpha   90.00
_cell.angle_beta   90.00
_cell.angle_gamma   90.00
#
_symmetry.space_group_name_H-M   'P 1'
#
loop_
_entity.id
_entity.type
_entity.pdbx_description
1 polymer ?
#
loop_
_entity_poly.entity_id
_entity_poly.type
_entity_poly.pdbx_seq_one_letter_code
_entity_poly.pdbx_strand_id
1 'polypeptide(L)'
;MKSRFLFLFLIAGLLLLSSAKVLACTCGSGGGAPCQEFWRADAVFAGTVVGSGKINVGEGELKQEMRLVRLTVDQPIRGMQSTEVELITGWGGGDCGYAFKLGQRYLVYAYREEDKRLSTSICTRTRLLTEADDDFAFFRTVPTSNANGLVFGTVGKRNHEWKEGEKWYKPVADAELTIEGEARQYQAQSDSKGNFRVENVVPGKYLVKLKLPPGLIRNSLVKDEGATIVENEIEVAAHGCAQSEFYLESDTRVSGRVLDVNGNPVAKMQLNMRPAPNNKSHTNAFLYAVTDTDGHFEFKTVAPDDYWLGYHLLRTPFQEDQPYTRTYLPGVPSRALATVLTVKEGQSLSGLTLQLPPPLSPRTFNGLVVWSDGQPAPGASVYVSLNEDGDVSEFASTITNAKGQFTLKLYEGLQFKVSAYQKSTGGKQYQTEFIEIPLTADQPMRLVLPSQPLN
;
A
#
# COMPACT_ATOMS: atom_id res chain seq x y z
N MET A 1 -29.75 -25.15 35.04
CA MET A 1 -29.34 -23.78 34.64
C MET A 1 -27.85 -23.46 34.80
N LYS A 2 -27.05 -24.17 35.56
CA LYS A 2 -25.62 -23.89 35.80
C LYS A 2 -24.68 -24.39 34.67
N SER A 3 -25.10 -25.37 33.84
CA SER A 3 -24.25 -25.95 32.78
C SER A 3 -24.20 -25.15 31.48
N ARG A 4 -25.21 -24.32 31.18
CA ARG A 4 -25.25 -23.50 29.93
C ARG A 4 -24.39 -22.22 30.01
N PHE A 5 -24.14 -21.72 31.21
CA PHE A 5 -23.27 -20.55 31.40
C PHE A 5 -21.77 -20.87 31.28
N LEU A 6 -21.38 -22.10 31.63
CA LEU A 6 -19.97 -22.53 31.53
C LEU A 6 -19.51 -22.72 30.07
N PHE A 7 -20.43 -23.14 29.19
CA PHE A 7 -20.13 -23.31 27.75
C PHE A 7 -20.00 -21.99 26.99
N LEU A 8 -20.77 -20.97 27.39
CA LEU A 8 -20.67 -19.63 26.79
C LEU A 8 -19.36 -18.91 27.17
N PHE A 9 -18.85 -19.11 28.36
CA PHE A 9 -17.54 -18.56 28.78
C PHE A 9 -16.36 -19.28 28.12
N LEU A 10 -16.48 -20.58 27.82
CA LEU A 10 -15.43 -21.32 27.10
C LEU A 10 -15.35 -20.91 25.62
N ILE A 11 -16.46 -20.63 24.96
CA ILE A 11 -16.47 -20.16 23.55
C ILE A 11 -16.01 -18.69 23.45
N ALA A 12 -16.37 -17.83 24.40
CA ALA A 12 -15.88 -16.46 24.47
C ALA A 12 -14.37 -16.39 24.77
N GLY A 13 -13.85 -17.32 25.61
CA GLY A 13 -12.43 -17.46 25.88
C GLY A 13 -11.62 -17.94 24.68
N LEU A 14 -12.19 -18.83 23.83
CA LEU A 14 -11.52 -19.32 22.61
C LEU A 14 -11.47 -18.27 21.49
N LEU A 15 -12.43 -17.35 21.45
CA LEU A 15 -12.45 -16.25 20.45
C LEU A 15 -11.49 -15.10 20.81
N LEU A 16 -11.06 -14.99 22.07
CA LEU A 16 -10.09 -13.98 22.49
C LEU A 16 -8.63 -14.43 22.31
N LEU A 17 -8.37 -15.71 22.00
CA LEU A 17 -7.04 -16.26 21.79
C LEU A 17 -6.56 -16.20 20.32
N SER A 18 -7.37 -15.74 19.38
CA SER A 18 -7.05 -15.78 17.95
C SER A 18 -6.55 -14.45 17.34
N SER A 19 -6.19 -13.45 18.14
CA SER A 19 -5.51 -12.26 17.66
C SER A 19 -4.02 -12.24 18.02
N ALA A 20 -3.31 -13.35 17.80
CA ALA A 20 -1.86 -13.28 17.64
C ALA A 20 -1.60 -12.43 16.38
N LYS A 21 -1.32 -11.13 16.58
CA LYS A 21 -0.72 -10.31 15.53
C LYS A 21 0.57 -11.00 15.16
N VAL A 22 0.59 -11.73 14.04
CA VAL A 22 1.82 -12.14 13.39
C VAL A 22 2.48 -10.84 12.95
N LEU A 23 3.36 -10.31 13.80
CA LEU A 23 4.25 -9.22 13.42
C LEU A 23 5.20 -9.81 12.38
N ALA A 24 4.86 -9.65 11.11
CA ALA A 24 5.80 -9.91 10.04
C ALA A 24 6.99 -8.96 10.25
N CYS A 25 8.19 -9.51 10.26
CA CYS A 25 9.41 -8.73 10.39
C CYS A 25 9.59 -7.88 9.15
N THR A 26 9.45 -6.58 9.28
CA THR A 26 9.70 -5.59 8.22
C THR A 26 10.89 -4.74 8.62
N CYS A 27 12.00 -4.89 7.90
CA CYS A 27 13.16 -4.03 8.08
C CYS A 27 12.95 -2.73 7.30
N GLY A 28 12.89 -1.60 7.99
CA GLY A 28 12.67 -0.29 7.36
C GLY A 28 13.79 0.12 6.37
N SER A 29 15.00 -0.41 6.50
CA SER A 29 16.15 -0.04 5.67
C SER A 29 17.13 -1.18 5.35
N GLY A 30 16.78 -2.43 5.61
CA GLY A 30 17.57 -3.59 5.17
C GLY A 30 19.07 -3.55 5.47
N GLY A 31 19.47 -3.03 6.63
CA GLY A 31 20.84 -2.77 7.00
C GLY A 31 21.44 -1.60 6.19
N GLY A 32 21.58 -0.43 6.76
CA GLY A 32 22.04 0.82 6.12
C GLY A 32 23.34 0.70 5.30
N ALA A 33 23.88 1.82 4.83
CA ALA A 33 25.12 1.83 4.10
C ALA A 33 26.32 1.32 4.96
N PRO A 34 27.40 0.79 4.36
CA PRO A 34 28.57 0.32 5.10
C PRO A 34 29.09 1.33 6.12
N CYS A 35 29.19 2.58 5.73
CA CYS A 35 29.66 3.67 6.56
C CYS A 35 28.73 4.07 7.70
N GLN A 36 27.46 3.73 7.64
CA GLN A 36 26.52 3.90 8.75
C GLN A 36 26.62 2.75 9.74
N GLU A 37 26.50 1.53 9.23
CA GLU A 37 26.43 0.32 10.06
C GLU A 37 27.78 -0.04 10.68
N PHE A 38 28.87 0.28 10.01
CA PHE A 38 30.23 0.05 10.54
C PHE A 38 30.46 0.72 11.91
N TRP A 39 30.00 1.95 12.07
CA TRP A 39 30.16 2.69 13.34
C TRP A 39 29.12 2.35 14.39
N ARG A 40 27.95 1.90 13.97
CA ARG A 40 26.85 1.50 14.86
C ARG A 40 27.03 0.09 15.43
N ALA A 41 27.62 -0.83 14.67
CA ALA A 41 27.86 -2.20 15.11
C ALA A 41 28.95 -2.25 16.18
N ASP A 42 28.77 -3.07 17.21
CA ASP A 42 29.78 -3.33 18.23
C ASP A 42 30.92 -4.21 17.71
N ALA A 43 30.62 -5.11 16.78
CA ALA A 43 31.58 -5.95 16.12
C ALA A 43 31.30 -6.13 14.64
N VAL A 44 32.33 -6.02 13.81
CA VAL A 44 32.29 -6.31 12.37
C VAL A 44 33.47 -7.27 12.04
N PHE A 45 33.14 -8.39 11.41
CA PHE A 45 34.12 -9.41 11.06
C PHE A 45 33.63 -10.29 9.91
N ALA A 46 34.57 -10.87 9.15
CA ALA A 46 34.27 -12.00 8.27
C ALA A 46 34.52 -13.31 9.03
N GLY A 47 33.59 -14.25 8.91
CA GLY A 47 33.67 -15.51 9.61
C GLY A 47 32.94 -16.66 8.95
N THR A 48 33.34 -17.87 9.29
CA THR A 48 32.76 -19.12 8.81
C THR A 48 31.92 -19.77 9.88
N VAL A 49 30.70 -20.16 9.56
CA VAL A 49 29.78 -20.84 10.50
C VAL A 49 30.27 -22.27 10.75
N VAL A 50 30.62 -22.57 12.00
CA VAL A 50 31.10 -23.89 12.43
C VAL A 50 30.11 -24.67 13.27
N GLY A 51 29.03 -24.03 13.72
CA GLY A 51 27.99 -24.72 14.48
C GLY A 51 26.78 -23.86 14.76
N SER A 52 25.69 -24.49 15.11
CA SER A 52 24.50 -23.80 15.63
C SER A 52 23.78 -24.65 16.66
N GLY A 53 23.14 -24.00 17.62
CA GLY A 53 22.37 -24.60 18.70
C GLY A 53 21.17 -23.76 19.09
N LYS A 54 20.55 -24.11 20.19
CA LYS A 54 19.44 -23.40 20.81
C LYS A 54 19.92 -22.78 22.12
N ILE A 55 19.41 -21.60 22.40
CA ILE A 55 19.65 -20.91 23.67
C ILE A 55 18.35 -20.23 24.11
N ASN A 56 18.12 -20.22 25.41
CA ASN A 56 17.01 -19.45 25.97
C ASN A 56 17.53 -18.08 26.41
N VAL A 57 16.88 -17.01 26.00
CA VAL A 57 17.17 -15.62 26.31
C VAL A 57 16.00 -15.02 27.05
N GLY A 58 16.26 -14.13 28.03
CA GLY A 58 15.24 -13.53 28.89
C GLY A 58 14.99 -14.29 30.19
N GLU A 59 14.17 -13.73 31.07
CA GLU A 59 13.83 -14.28 32.38
C GLU A 59 12.33 -14.48 32.52
N GLY A 60 11.91 -15.44 33.36
CA GLY A 60 10.50 -15.68 33.67
C GLY A 60 9.64 -16.06 32.48
N GLU A 61 8.47 -15.42 32.36
CA GLU A 61 7.51 -15.64 31.27
C GLU A 61 7.95 -15.01 29.93
N LEU A 62 8.98 -14.16 29.94
CA LEU A 62 9.55 -13.54 28.73
C LEU A 62 10.70 -14.36 28.14
N LYS A 63 10.88 -15.59 28.58
CA LYS A 63 11.93 -16.48 28.11
C LYS A 63 11.64 -16.91 26.67
N GLN A 64 12.52 -16.56 25.76
CA GLN A 64 12.42 -16.87 24.33
C GLN A 64 13.56 -17.81 23.89
N GLU A 65 13.21 -18.86 23.12
CA GLU A 65 14.21 -19.72 22.48
C GLU A 65 14.77 -18.99 21.24
N MET A 66 16.07 -18.76 21.22
CA MET A 66 16.82 -18.14 20.14
C MET A 66 17.81 -19.14 19.54
N ARG A 67 18.28 -18.85 18.33
CA ARG A 67 19.32 -19.59 17.68
C ARG A 67 20.70 -19.07 18.12
N LEU A 68 21.54 -19.95 18.68
CA LEU A 68 22.95 -19.67 18.95
C LEU A 68 23.78 -20.11 17.73
N VAL A 69 24.59 -19.23 17.19
CA VAL A 69 25.45 -19.51 16.02
C VAL A 69 26.91 -19.34 16.43
N ARG A 70 27.74 -20.35 16.14
CA ARG A 70 29.20 -20.33 16.37
C ARG A 70 29.90 -20.12 15.05
N LEU A 71 30.85 -19.16 15.04
CA LEU A 71 31.65 -18.84 13.88
C LEU A 71 33.14 -18.83 14.28
N THR A 72 34.00 -19.33 13.39
CA THR A 72 35.40 -18.94 13.38
C THR A 72 35.52 -17.57 12.75
N VAL A 73 36.33 -16.68 13.34
CA VAL A 73 36.61 -15.35 12.81
C VAL A 73 37.78 -15.46 11.84
N ASP A 74 37.51 -15.38 10.54
CA ASP A 74 38.51 -15.45 9.49
C ASP A 74 39.25 -14.12 9.33
N GLN A 75 38.55 -13.01 9.47
CA GLN A 75 39.10 -11.66 9.38
C GLN A 75 38.37 -10.73 10.35
N PRO A 76 39.02 -10.32 11.44
CA PRO A 76 38.53 -9.28 12.33
C PRO A 76 38.65 -7.92 11.64
N ILE A 77 37.59 -7.08 11.72
CA ILE A 77 37.54 -5.77 11.06
C ILE A 77 37.39 -4.67 12.11
N ARG A 78 36.39 -4.80 13.02
CA ARG A 78 36.15 -3.86 14.11
C ARG A 78 35.57 -4.59 15.33
N GLY A 79 36.02 -4.22 16.53
CA GLY A 79 35.45 -4.68 17.81
C GLY A 79 35.61 -6.17 18.12
N MET A 80 36.42 -6.90 17.33
CA MET A 80 36.65 -8.33 17.48
C MET A 80 38.14 -8.64 17.63
N GLN A 81 38.49 -9.46 18.65
CA GLN A 81 39.86 -9.93 18.89
C GLN A 81 39.96 -11.45 19.00
N SER A 82 38.82 -12.12 19.22
CA SER A 82 38.77 -13.58 19.35
C SER A 82 38.77 -14.25 17.98
N THR A 83 39.36 -15.46 17.90
CA THR A 83 39.32 -16.33 16.72
C THR A 83 38.01 -17.10 16.58
N GLU A 84 37.21 -17.15 17.63
CA GLU A 84 35.89 -17.76 17.65
C GLU A 84 34.88 -16.80 18.32
N VAL A 85 33.64 -16.86 17.89
CA VAL A 85 32.55 -16.04 18.42
C VAL A 85 31.24 -16.81 18.44
N GLU A 86 30.48 -16.58 19.49
CA GLU A 86 29.07 -16.98 19.55
C GLU A 86 28.20 -15.75 19.44
N LEU A 87 27.15 -15.83 18.61
CA LEU A 87 26.13 -14.80 18.49
C LEU A 87 24.75 -15.42 18.49
N ILE A 88 23.77 -14.60 18.90
CA ILE A 88 22.38 -15.00 18.90
C ILE A 88 21.64 -14.34 17.73
N THR A 89 20.66 -15.06 17.20
CA THR A 89 19.73 -14.57 16.20
C THR A 89 18.40 -15.29 16.35
N GLY A 90 17.34 -14.75 15.76
CA GLY A 90 16.07 -15.47 15.67
C GLY A 90 16.14 -16.67 14.72
N TRP A 91 15.04 -17.38 14.60
CA TRP A 91 14.89 -18.56 13.73
C TRP A 91 14.57 -18.18 12.28
N GLY A 92 14.17 -16.94 12.03
CA GLY A 92 13.69 -16.45 10.74
C GLY A 92 12.16 -16.33 10.70
N GLY A 93 11.64 -15.69 9.68
CA GLY A 93 10.22 -15.36 9.60
C GLY A 93 9.85 -14.18 10.50
N GLY A 94 8.90 -14.35 11.43
CA GLY A 94 8.36 -13.26 12.25
C GLY A 94 9.32 -12.69 13.30
N ASP A 95 10.39 -13.37 13.66
CA ASP A 95 11.37 -12.97 14.68
C ASP A 95 12.62 -12.28 14.13
N CYS A 96 12.67 -11.94 12.86
CA CYS A 96 13.77 -11.27 12.15
C CYS A 96 15.12 -12.04 12.18
N GLY A 97 15.13 -13.32 12.46
CA GLY A 97 16.35 -14.10 12.54
C GLY A 97 17.10 -14.19 11.22
N TYR A 98 18.43 -14.21 11.27
CA TYR A 98 19.27 -14.41 10.10
C TYR A 98 19.52 -15.91 9.84
N ALA A 99 19.29 -16.36 8.60
CA ALA A 99 19.37 -17.78 8.22
C ALA A 99 20.81 -18.22 7.89
N PHE A 100 21.68 -18.29 8.89
CA PHE A 100 23.03 -18.82 8.72
C PHE A 100 23.05 -20.29 8.27
N LYS A 101 23.98 -20.66 7.38
CA LYS A 101 24.20 -22.02 6.92
C LYS A 101 25.58 -22.50 7.33
N LEU A 102 25.65 -23.73 7.82
CA LEU A 102 26.90 -24.36 8.26
C LEU A 102 27.92 -24.40 7.10
N GLY A 103 29.19 -24.06 7.40
CA GLY A 103 30.29 -24.01 6.44
C GLY A 103 30.30 -22.81 5.51
N GLN A 104 29.26 -21.95 5.52
CA GLN A 104 29.27 -20.74 4.71
C GLN A 104 29.94 -19.56 5.42
N ARG A 105 30.50 -18.66 4.61
CA ARG A 105 31.22 -17.47 5.05
C ARG A 105 30.32 -16.24 4.97
N TYR A 106 30.35 -15.43 6.02
CA TYR A 106 29.55 -14.23 6.14
C TYR A 106 30.38 -13.02 6.54
N LEU A 107 30.05 -11.85 6.07
CA LEU A 107 30.36 -10.60 6.71
C LEU A 107 29.27 -10.33 7.76
N VAL A 108 29.68 -10.27 9.03
CA VAL A 108 28.77 -10.13 10.17
C VAL A 108 28.89 -8.73 10.75
N TYR A 109 27.77 -8.09 10.91
CA TYR A 109 27.59 -6.89 11.72
C TYR A 109 26.80 -7.28 12.97
N ALA A 110 27.45 -7.29 14.12
CA ALA A 110 26.88 -7.74 15.38
C ALA A 110 26.73 -6.58 16.37
N TYR A 111 25.68 -6.65 17.15
CA TYR A 111 25.30 -5.64 18.13
C TYR A 111 25.25 -6.30 19.51
N ARG A 112 25.64 -5.56 20.54
CA ARG A 112 25.69 -6.07 21.91
C ARG A 112 24.36 -5.86 22.60
N GLU A 113 23.76 -6.95 23.04
CA GLU A 113 22.54 -6.95 23.84
C GLU A 113 22.84 -6.49 25.30
N GLU A 114 21.80 -6.23 26.08
CA GLU A 114 21.92 -5.84 27.49
C GLU A 114 22.70 -6.86 28.30
N ASP A 115 22.56 -8.14 28.01
CA ASP A 115 23.27 -9.26 28.63
C ASP A 115 24.70 -9.46 28.10
N LYS A 116 25.21 -8.50 27.32
CA LYS A 116 26.54 -8.46 26.69
C LYS A 116 26.80 -9.49 25.58
N ARG A 117 25.84 -10.33 25.23
CA ARG A 117 25.95 -11.22 24.08
C ARG A 117 25.88 -10.43 22.78
N LEU A 118 26.53 -10.95 21.74
CA LEU A 118 26.41 -10.40 20.39
C LEU A 118 25.19 -10.98 19.70
N SER A 119 24.45 -10.13 19.02
CA SER A 119 23.29 -10.49 18.21
C SER A 119 23.39 -9.97 16.79
N THR A 120 22.64 -10.58 15.89
CA THR A 120 22.43 -10.11 14.52
C THR A 120 21.05 -10.55 14.00
N SER A 121 20.55 -9.88 12.96
CA SER A 121 19.25 -10.16 12.37
C SER A 121 19.27 -9.90 10.86
N ILE A 122 18.17 -10.20 10.18
CA ILE A 122 17.99 -9.80 8.76
C ILE A 122 17.93 -8.28 8.57
N CYS A 123 17.69 -7.52 9.65
CA CYS A 123 17.64 -6.05 9.61
C CYS A 123 19.02 -5.40 9.80
N THR A 124 20.05 -6.19 10.11
CA THR A 124 21.44 -5.71 10.13
C THR A 124 22.08 -5.84 8.75
N ARG A 125 23.29 -5.30 8.60
CA ARG A 125 24.04 -5.41 7.35
C ARG A 125 24.77 -6.78 7.19
N THR A 126 24.51 -7.75 8.05
CA THR A 126 25.04 -9.12 7.91
C THR A 126 24.60 -9.74 6.59
N ARG A 127 25.56 -10.33 5.84
CA ARG A 127 25.34 -10.91 4.51
C ARG A 127 26.36 -11.98 4.16
N LEU A 128 26.12 -12.72 3.08
CA LEU A 128 27.13 -13.61 2.52
C LEU A 128 28.39 -12.80 2.17
N LEU A 129 29.57 -13.39 2.41
CA LEU A 129 30.84 -12.71 2.13
C LEU A 129 30.98 -12.35 0.64
N THR A 130 30.38 -13.15 -0.25
CA THR A 130 30.36 -12.93 -1.71
C THR A 130 29.50 -11.73 -2.13
N GLU A 131 28.71 -11.17 -1.23
CA GLU A 131 27.85 -10.03 -1.46
C GLU A 131 28.33 -8.74 -0.75
N ALA A 132 29.56 -8.75 -0.23
CA ALA A 132 30.11 -7.72 0.65
C ALA A 132 31.16 -6.80 -0.01
N ASP A 133 31.21 -6.72 -1.33
CA ASP A 133 32.25 -5.97 -2.05
C ASP A 133 32.24 -4.47 -1.71
N ASP A 134 31.06 -3.88 -1.55
CA ASP A 134 30.88 -2.49 -1.16
C ASP A 134 31.33 -2.21 0.28
N ASP A 135 31.15 -3.19 1.19
CA ASP A 135 31.63 -3.11 2.56
C ASP A 135 33.17 -3.10 2.59
N PHE A 136 33.80 -4.01 1.88
CA PHE A 136 35.26 -4.07 1.79
C PHE A 136 35.87 -2.86 1.06
N ALA A 137 35.14 -2.29 0.08
CA ALA A 137 35.52 -1.03 -0.54
C ALA A 137 35.55 0.10 0.49
N PHE A 138 34.54 0.17 1.35
CA PHE A 138 34.48 1.16 2.44
C PHE A 138 35.60 0.90 3.49
N PHE A 139 35.81 -0.32 3.95
CA PHE A 139 36.81 -0.64 4.98
C PHE A 139 38.24 -0.21 4.58
N ARG A 140 38.56 -0.25 3.29
CA ARG A 140 39.83 0.26 2.78
C ARG A 140 40.01 1.78 2.95
N THR A 141 38.94 2.52 3.08
CA THR A 141 38.96 4.00 3.22
C THR A 141 39.01 4.47 4.67
N VAL A 142 38.57 3.64 5.63
CA VAL A 142 38.46 3.99 7.06
C VAL A 142 39.79 4.48 7.68
N PRO A 143 40.95 3.85 7.45
CA PRO A 143 42.20 4.26 8.11
C PRO A 143 42.74 5.64 7.71
N THR A 144 42.29 6.18 6.59
CA THR A 144 42.76 7.46 6.02
C THR A 144 41.82 8.62 6.26
N SER A 145 40.66 8.39 6.88
CA SER A 145 39.66 9.42 7.08
C SER A 145 40.02 10.37 8.24
N ASN A 146 39.91 11.66 8.03
CA ASN A 146 39.81 12.65 9.12
C ASN A 146 38.45 12.48 9.84
N ALA A 147 38.19 13.25 10.90
CA ALA A 147 36.94 13.16 11.66
C ALA A 147 35.68 13.51 10.84
N ASN A 148 35.83 14.02 9.63
CA ASN A 148 34.73 14.38 8.75
C ASN A 148 34.03 13.13 8.17
N GLY A 149 32.78 13.29 7.83
CA GLY A 149 31.94 12.23 7.29
C GLY A 149 31.66 12.39 5.80
N LEU A 150 30.67 11.63 5.34
CA LEU A 150 30.23 11.54 3.97
C LEU A 150 28.70 11.71 3.92
N VAL A 151 28.20 12.48 2.97
CA VAL A 151 26.77 12.46 2.57
C VAL A 151 26.68 11.91 1.17
N PHE A 152 25.76 10.96 0.96
CA PHE A 152 25.52 10.38 -0.34
C PHE A 152 24.05 10.00 -0.48
N GLY A 153 23.62 9.69 -1.70
CA GLY A 153 22.26 9.27 -1.92
C GLY A 153 21.91 9.16 -3.38
N THR A 154 20.61 9.08 -3.63
CA THR A 154 20.06 8.87 -4.96
C THR A 154 18.90 9.82 -5.21
N VAL A 155 18.83 10.39 -6.41
CA VAL A 155 17.66 11.09 -6.94
C VAL A 155 17.10 10.24 -8.07
N GLY A 156 15.87 9.79 -7.89
CA GLY A 156 15.16 8.96 -8.87
C GLY A 156 13.74 9.42 -9.08
N LYS A 157 13.17 9.13 -10.23
CA LYS A 157 11.75 9.27 -10.51
C LYS A 157 11.11 7.92 -10.72
N ARG A 158 9.84 7.78 -10.39
CA ARG A 158 9.10 6.53 -10.52
C ARG A 158 9.17 5.97 -11.94
N ASN A 159 9.41 4.66 -12.04
CA ASN A 159 9.36 3.91 -13.28
C ASN A 159 7.99 3.23 -13.40
N HIS A 160 7.06 3.82 -14.12
CA HIS A 160 5.72 3.25 -14.33
C HIS A 160 5.71 2.00 -15.22
N GLU A 161 6.79 1.77 -15.97
CA GLU A 161 6.96 0.59 -16.84
C GLU A 161 7.81 -0.51 -16.17
N TRP A 162 8.01 -0.40 -14.84
CA TRP A 162 8.82 -1.32 -14.04
C TRP A 162 8.38 -2.78 -14.22
N LYS A 163 9.36 -3.67 -14.38
CA LYS A 163 9.15 -5.12 -14.42
C LYS A 163 9.93 -5.80 -13.30
N GLU A 164 9.50 -7.01 -12.94
CA GLU A 164 10.21 -7.79 -11.92
C GLU A 164 11.69 -7.97 -12.30
N GLY A 165 12.58 -7.66 -11.35
CA GLY A 165 14.04 -7.65 -11.54
C GLY A 165 14.62 -6.32 -12.02
N GLU A 166 13.82 -5.34 -12.39
CA GLU A 166 14.26 -3.98 -12.70
C GLU A 166 14.16 -3.06 -11.48
N LYS A 167 14.78 -1.88 -11.55
CA LYS A 167 14.59 -0.83 -10.54
C LYS A 167 13.23 -0.18 -10.73
N TRP A 168 12.46 -0.02 -9.64
CA TRP A 168 11.16 0.66 -9.62
C TRP A 168 11.27 2.18 -9.85
N TYR A 169 12.48 2.71 -10.00
CA TYR A 169 12.77 4.11 -10.31
C TYR A 169 13.75 4.23 -11.48
N LYS A 170 13.62 5.30 -12.26
CA LYS A 170 14.58 5.74 -13.27
C LYS A 170 15.48 6.82 -12.65
N PRO A 171 16.80 6.85 -12.93
CA PRO A 171 17.69 7.88 -12.38
C PRO A 171 17.31 9.28 -12.88
N VAL A 172 17.51 10.27 -12.02
CA VAL A 172 17.41 11.70 -12.38
C VAL A 172 18.82 12.26 -12.30
N ALA A 173 19.40 12.57 -13.46
CA ALA A 173 20.72 13.20 -13.60
C ALA A 173 20.64 14.71 -13.41
N ASP A 174 21.77 15.32 -13.10
CA ASP A 174 21.97 16.77 -13.01
C ASP A 174 21.03 17.49 -12.01
N ALA A 175 20.44 16.74 -11.07
CA ALA A 175 19.62 17.33 -10.02
C ALA A 175 20.50 18.10 -9.02
N GLU A 176 20.15 19.36 -8.74
CA GLU A 176 20.88 20.22 -7.84
C GLU A 176 20.49 19.98 -6.39
N LEU A 177 21.48 19.72 -5.53
CA LEU A 177 21.28 19.50 -4.09
C LEU A 177 22.11 20.47 -3.27
N THR A 178 21.54 20.90 -2.14
CA THR A 178 22.22 21.68 -1.12
C THR A 178 22.16 20.92 0.20
N ILE A 179 23.29 20.70 0.85
CA ILE A 179 23.38 20.11 2.19
C ILE A 179 23.66 21.25 3.16
N GLU A 180 22.65 21.70 3.89
CA GLU A 180 22.69 22.88 4.75
C GLU A 180 22.70 22.51 6.23
N GLY A 181 23.75 22.92 6.95
CA GLY A 181 23.87 22.81 8.40
C GLY A 181 24.00 24.19 9.05
N GLU A 182 24.08 24.23 10.38
CA GLU A 182 24.16 25.49 11.14
C GLU A 182 25.38 26.36 10.74
N ALA A 183 26.53 25.76 10.53
CA ALA A 183 27.78 26.46 10.29
C ALA A 183 28.32 26.32 8.86
N ARG A 184 27.85 25.36 8.08
CA ARG A 184 28.40 25.01 6.76
C ARG A 184 27.33 24.57 5.79
N GLN A 185 27.56 24.86 4.52
CA GLN A 185 26.75 24.45 3.39
C GLN A 185 27.64 23.77 2.34
N TYR A 186 27.10 22.71 1.73
CA TYR A 186 27.76 22.01 0.65
C TYR A 186 26.82 21.92 -0.54
N GLN A 187 27.37 21.84 -1.74
CA GLN A 187 26.62 21.66 -2.98
C GLN A 187 26.94 20.30 -3.58
N ALA A 188 25.93 19.70 -4.20
CA ALA A 188 26.06 18.44 -4.93
C ALA A 188 25.19 18.45 -6.17
N GLN A 189 25.51 17.58 -7.11
CA GLN A 189 24.71 17.31 -8.30
C GLN A 189 24.66 15.80 -8.50
N SER A 190 23.52 15.27 -8.91
CA SER A 190 23.39 13.85 -9.20
C SER A 190 24.06 13.49 -10.54
N ASP A 191 24.71 12.35 -10.60
CA ASP A 191 25.33 11.79 -11.80
C ASP A 191 24.28 11.17 -12.77
N SER A 192 24.76 10.60 -13.89
CA SER A 192 23.91 9.92 -14.89
C SER A 192 23.15 8.70 -14.33
N LYS A 193 23.55 8.19 -13.17
CA LYS A 193 22.88 7.09 -12.45
C LYS A 193 21.97 7.60 -11.34
N GLY A 194 21.82 8.92 -11.22
CA GLY A 194 21.04 9.59 -10.18
C GLY A 194 21.74 9.65 -8.82
N ASN A 195 22.99 9.24 -8.69
CA ASN A 195 23.71 9.22 -7.41
C ASN A 195 24.38 10.57 -7.16
N PHE A 196 24.41 11.00 -5.91
CA PHE A 196 25.21 12.15 -5.46
C PHE A 196 26.08 11.77 -4.28
N ARG A 197 27.19 12.50 -4.10
CA ARG A 197 28.15 12.23 -3.05
C ARG A 197 28.89 13.52 -2.66
N VAL A 198 29.00 13.76 -1.35
CA VAL A 198 29.76 14.89 -0.78
C VAL A 198 30.66 14.33 0.30
N GLU A 199 31.97 14.50 0.10
CA GLU A 199 33.01 14.05 1.04
C GLU A 199 33.43 15.19 1.98
N ASN A 200 34.10 14.84 3.07
CA ASN A 200 34.62 15.77 4.05
C ASN A 200 33.57 16.66 4.73
N VAL A 201 32.36 16.13 4.90
CA VAL A 201 31.28 16.83 5.61
C VAL A 201 31.58 16.80 7.11
N VAL A 202 31.60 17.98 7.74
CA VAL A 202 31.79 18.12 9.18
C VAL A 202 30.66 17.41 9.92
N PRO A 203 30.94 16.66 11.02
CA PRO A 203 29.89 16.03 11.80
C PRO A 203 28.86 17.04 12.29
N GLY A 204 27.56 16.67 12.21
CA GLY A 204 26.46 17.55 12.59
C GLY A 204 25.14 17.17 11.94
N LYS A 205 24.11 17.97 12.21
CA LYS A 205 22.77 17.85 11.62
C LYS A 205 22.67 18.72 10.38
N TYR A 206 22.03 18.19 9.35
CA TYR A 206 21.89 18.84 8.05
C TYR A 206 20.50 18.64 7.47
N LEU A 207 20.06 19.61 6.67
CA LEU A 207 18.96 19.49 5.73
C LEU A 207 19.54 19.25 4.33
N VAL A 208 19.23 18.13 3.72
CA VAL A 208 19.53 17.88 2.31
C VAL A 208 18.34 18.39 1.50
N LYS A 209 18.57 19.48 0.79
CA LYS A 209 17.57 20.19 -0.03
C LYS A 209 17.79 19.82 -1.49
N LEU A 210 16.76 19.29 -2.13
CA LEU A 210 16.73 19.04 -3.56
C LEU A 210 15.88 20.11 -4.24
N LYS A 211 16.47 20.85 -5.16
CA LYS A 211 15.71 21.70 -6.09
C LYS A 211 15.02 20.81 -7.09
N LEU A 212 13.68 20.87 -7.12
CA LEU A 212 12.88 20.02 -8.00
C LEU A 212 13.19 20.31 -9.47
N PRO A 213 13.59 19.31 -10.26
CA PRO A 213 13.70 19.47 -11.69
C PRO A 213 12.33 19.79 -12.32
N PRO A 214 12.29 20.53 -13.43
CA PRO A 214 11.04 20.87 -14.11
C PRO A 214 10.20 19.63 -14.44
N GLY A 215 8.89 19.68 -14.17
CA GLY A 215 7.94 18.59 -14.43
C GLY A 215 8.03 17.41 -13.46
N LEU A 216 8.81 17.53 -12.38
CA LEU A 216 8.86 16.55 -11.30
C LEU A 216 8.36 17.16 -9.99
N ILE A 217 7.69 16.34 -9.19
CA ILE A 217 7.18 16.69 -7.87
C ILE A 217 7.55 15.58 -6.87
N ARG A 218 7.53 15.88 -5.58
CA ARG A 218 7.63 14.86 -4.55
C ARG A 218 6.33 14.05 -4.51
N ASN A 219 6.43 12.75 -4.26
CA ASN A 219 5.25 11.88 -4.16
C ASN A 219 4.27 12.44 -3.11
N SER A 220 3.04 12.69 -3.54
CA SER A 220 2.04 13.58 -2.94
C SER A 220 1.32 13.07 -1.68
N LEU A 221 1.83 12.09 -0.98
CA LEU A 221 1.34 11.77 0.37
C LEU A 221 1.70 12.85 1.41
N VAL A 222 2.50 13.84 1.03
CA VAL A 222 2.92 14.98 1.86
C VAL A 222 2.49 16.29 1.20
N LYS A 223 2.03 17.25 2.01
CA LYS A 223 1.43 18.56 1.65
C LYS A 223 2.37 19.56 0.92
N ASP A 224 3.10 19.14 -0.09
CA ASP A 224 4.08 20.01 -0.76
C ASP A 224 3.58 20.54 -2.12
N GLU A 225 2.30 20.96 -2.19
CA GLU A 225 1.77 21.58 -3.41
C GLU A 225 2.50 22.91 -3.72
N GLY A 226 3.12 22.96 -4.90
CA GLY A 226 3.86 24.14 -5.36
C GLY A 226 5.26 24.30 -4.78
N ALA A 227 5.76 23.36 -3.99
CA ALA A 227 7.14 23.35 -3.53
C ALA A 227 8.09 23.26 -4.73
N THR A 228 9.08 24.11 -4.76
CA THR A 228 10.21 24.04 -5.72
C THR A 228 11.43 23.35 -5.12
N ILE A 229 11.41 23.10 -3.81
CA ILE A 229 12.46 22.45 -3.03
C ILE A 229 11.82 21.41 -2.12
N VAL A 230 12.46 20.23 -2.02
CA VAL A 230 12.10 19.17 -1.08
C VAL A 230 13.29 18.87 -0.19
N GLU A 231 13.03 18.51 1.08
CA GLU A 231 14.06 18.42 2.11
C GLU A 231 14.01 17.06 2.83
N ASN A 232 15.19 16.58 3.24
CA ASN A 232 15.37 15.45 4.14
C ASN A 232 16.33 15.84 5.26
N GLU A 233 15.97 15.54 6.50
CA GLU A 233 16.88 15.71 7.65
C GLU A 233 17.84 14.51 7.72
N ILE A 234 19.12 14.82 7.99
CA ILE A 234 20.15 13.79 8.20
C ILE A 234 21.07 14.21 9.34
N GLU A 235 21.75 13.23 9.93
CA GLU A 235 22.83 13.45 10.89
C GLU A 235 24.09 12.73 10.43
N VAL A 236 25.19 13.48 10.31
CA VAL A 236 26.50 12.97 9.93
C VAL A 236 27.34 12.80 11.20
N ALA A 237 27.64 11.56 11.56
CA ALA A 237 28.55 11.26 12.67
C ALA A 237 30.00 11.44 12.27
N ALA A 238 30.89 11.62 13.27
CA ALA A 238 32.33 11.60 13.06
C ALA A 238 32.77 10.28 12.42
N HIS A 239 33.59 10.33 11.36
CA HIS A 239 34.01 9.19 10.54
C HIS A 239 32.83 8.39 9.92
N GLY A 240 31.59 8.88 10.04
CA GLY A 240 30.38 8.24 9.58
C GLY A 240 29.93 8.69 8.21
N CYS A 241 28.72 8.29 7.85
CA CYS A 241 28.03 8.83 6.69
C CYS A 241 26.54 8.96 6.94
N ALA A 242 25.89 9.77 6.12
CA ALA A 242 24.45 9.86 6.05
C ALA A 242 23.98 9.63 4.63
N GLN A 243 22.88 8.92 4.49
CA GLN A 243 22.21 8.67 3.21
C GLN A 243 20.94 9.50 3.11
N SER A 244 20.71 10.07 1.94
CA SER A 244 19.47 10.79 1.62
C SER A 244 18.97 10.37 0.24
N GLU A 245 17.72 9.97 0.16
CA GLU A 245 17.11 9.51 -1.08
C GLU A 245 15.90 10.37 -1.43
N PHE A 246 15.79 10.73 -2.70
CA PHE A 246 14.67 11.47 -3.23
C PHE A 246 14.03 10.66 -4.35
N TYR A 247 12.78 10.26 -4.13
CA TYR A 247 11.97 9.60 -5.14
C TYR A 247 10.84 10.53 -5.56
N LEU A 248 10.90 10.93 -6.83
CA LEU A 248 10.02 11.91 -7.44
C LEU A 248 8.97 11.24 -8.32
N GLU A 249 7.89 11.97 -8.56
CA GLU A 249 6.85 11.60 -9.52
C GLU A 249 6.82 12.64 -10.64
N SER A 250 6.35 12.24 -11.81
CA SER A 250 6.08 13.21 -12.88
C SER A 250 4.84 14.02 -12.53
N ASP A 251 4.89 15.35 -12.70
CA ASP A 251 3.75 16.24 -12.53
C ASP A 251 2.78 16.10 -13.70
N THR A 252 2.14 14.95 -13.75
CA THR A 252 1.16 14.60 -14.78
C THR A 252 -0.23 14.85 -14.24
N ARG A 253 -1.01 15.67 -14.92
CA ARG A 253 -2.34 16.11 -14.46
C ARG A 253 -3.42 15.86 -15.50
N VAL A 254 -4.62 15.52 -15.01
CA VAL A 254 -5.84 15.42 -15.83
C VAL A 254 -6.93 16.23 -15.13
N SER A 255 -7.44 17.28 -15.79
CA SER A 255 -8.38 18.21 -15.19
C SER A 255 -9.52 18.62 -16.15
N GLY A 256 -10.60 19.04 -15.57
CA GLY A 256 -11.78 19.46 -16.32
C GLY A 256 -12.93 19.90 -15.44
N ARG A 257 -14.13 19.85 -15.99
CA ARG A 257 -15.38 20.19 -15.31
C ARG A 257 -16.44 19.12 -15.48
N VAL A 258 -17.31 19.02 -14.49
CA VAL A 258 -18.55 18.24 -14.55
C VAL A 258 -19.73 19.21 -14.64
N LEU A 259 -20.58 18.98 -15.63
CA LEU A 259 -21.76 19.78 -15.87
C LEU A 259 -23.01 18.89 -15.87
N ASP A 260 -24.14 19.42 -15.37
CA ASP A 260 -25.45 18.80 -15.50
C ASP A 260 -26.05 19.04 -16.90
N VAL A 261 -27.23 18.50 -17.18
CA VAL A 261 -27.95 18.66 -18.48
C VAL A 261 -28.25 20.10 -18.86
N ASN A 262 -28.26 21.02 -17.89
CA ASN A 262 -28.56 22.44 -18.09
C ASN A 262 -27.27 23.26 -18.23
N GLY A 263 -26.08 22.61 -18.15
CA GLY A 263 -24.77 23.28 -18.18
C GLY A 263 -24.32 23.86 -16.85
N ASN A 264 -25.01 23.56 -15.73
CA ASN A 264 -24.60 24.01 -14.42
C ASN A 264 -23.47 23.12 -13.86
N PRO A 265 -22.54 23.66 -13.09
CA PRO A 265 -21.48 22.88 -12.45
C PRO A 265 -22.04 21.93 -11.38
N VAL A 266 -21.48 20.73 -11.29
CA VAL A 266 -21.84 19.73 -10.28
C VAL A 266 -20.70 19.58 -9.27
N ALA A 267 -20.95 20.03 -8.04
CA ALA A 267 -20.00 20.00 -6.95
C ALA A 267 -20.00 18.67 -6.17
N LYS A 268 -18.92 18.39 -5.46
CA LYS A 268 -18.74 17.23 -4.55
C LYS A 268 -18.91 15.87 -5.22
N MET A 269 -18.83 15.80 -6.54
CA MET A 269 -18.94 14.55 -7.29
C MET A 269 -17.61 13.82 -7.31
N GLN A 270 -17.61 12.56 -6.89
CA GLN A 270 -16.43 11.72 -6.97
C GLN A 270 -16.33 11.10 -8.37
N LEU A 271 -15.28 11.47 -9.08
CA LEU A 271 -14.91 10.89 -10.36
C LEU A 271 -13.85 9.83 -10.20
N ASN A 272 -13.79 8.92 -11.16
CA ASN A 272 -12.81 7.85 -11.20
C ASN A 272 -12.10 7.84 -12.56
N MET A 273 -10.81 7.48 -12.55
CA MET A 273 -10.11 7.02 -13.72
C MET A 273 -9.85 5.52 -13.60
N ARG A 274 -10.18 4.76 -14.66
CA ARG A 274 -9.94 3.32 -14.79
C ARG A 274 -8.99 3.06 -15.95
N PRO A 275 -8.08 2.07 -15.80
CA PRO A 275 -7.29 1.59 -16.93
C PRO A 275 -8.19 1.17 -18.10
N ALA A 276 -7.90 1.66 -19.31
CA ALA A 276 -8.51 1.20 -20.55
C ALA A 276 -7.89 -0.14 -20.99
N PRO A 277 -8.47 -0.89 -21.94
CA PRO A 277 -8.00 -2.24 -22.32
C PRO A 277 -6.54 -2.29 -22.78
N ASN A 278 -6.03 -1.20 -23.36
CA ASN A 278 -4.65 -1.12 -23.86
C ASN A 278 -3.65 -0.63 -22.79
N ASN A 279 -4.12 -0.42 -21.56
CA ASN A 279 -3.28 0.03 -20.48
C ASN A 279 -2.19 -1.00 -20.17
N LYS A 280 -0.95 -0.56 -20.14
CA LYS A 280 0.25 -1.38 -19.92
C LYS A 280 0.88 -1.14 -18.57
N SER A 281 0.46 -0.07 -17.87
CA SER A 281 0.98 0.23 -16.56
C SER A 281 0.48 -0.82 -15.56
N HIS A 282 1.39 -1.38 -14.78
CA HIS A 282 1.05 -2.31 -13.70
C HIS A 282 0.39 -1.62 -12.50
N THR A 283 0.11 -0.33 -12.61
CA THR A 283 -0.61 0.41 -11.57
C THR A 283 -2.10 0.13 -11.68
N ASN A 284 -2.57 -0.86 -10.93
CA ASN A 284 -4.01 -1.06 -10.63
C ASN A 284 -4.56 0.10 -9.76
N ALA A 285 -3.94 1.26 -9.79
CA ALA A 285 -4.36 2.40 -9.01
C ALA A 285 -5.65 2.98 -9.61
N PHE A 286 -6.74 2.76 -8.90
CA PHE A 286 -7.97 3.49 -9.13
C PHE A 286 -7.77 4.93 -8.65
N LEU A 287 -7.64 5.84 -9.58
CA LEU A 287 -7.53 7.25 -9.27
C LEU A 287 -8.91 7.84 -9.05
N TYR A 288 -9.05 8.71 -8.05
CA TYR A 288 -10.29 9.45 -7.81
C TYR A 288 -9.99 10.94 -7.64
N ALA A 289 -10.94 11.76 -8.02
CA ALA A 289 -10.97 13.20 -7.76
C ALA A 289 -12.38 13.60 -7.36
N VAL A 290 -12.51 14.66 -6.58
CA VAL A 290 -13.81 15.20 -6.16
C VAL A 290 -13.94 16.60 -6.74
N THR A 291 -15.09 16.92 -7.33
CA THR A 291 -15.34 18.23 -7.91
C THR A 291 -15.48 19.31 -6.82
N ASP A 292 -14.94 20.49 -7.07
CA ASP A 292 -15.15 21.68 -6.26
C ASP A 292 -16.54 22.34 -6.51
N THR A 293 -16.75 23.50 -5.91
CA THR A 293 -18.01 24.27 -6.04
C THR A 293 -18.33 24.70 -7.47
N ASP A 294 -17.31 24.87 -8.30
CA ASP A 294 -17.43 25.25 -9.71
C ASP A 294 -17.43 24.03 -10.66
N GLY A 295 -17.55 22.82 -10.08
CA GLY A 295 -17.57 21.57 -10.80
C GLY A 295 -16.19 21.14 -11.34
N HIS A 296 -15.10 21.81 -10.97
CA HIS A 296 -13.77 21.43 -11.42
C HIS A 296 -13.26 20.19 -10.70
N PHE A 297 -12.55 19.35 -11.44
CA PHE A 297 -11.81 18.21 -10.93
C PHE A 297 -10.36 18.23 -11.39
N GLU A 298 -9.47 17.64 -10.60
CA GLU A 298 -8.08 17.42 -10.96
C GLU A 298 -7.58 16.08 -10.42
N PHE A 299 -7.05 15.23 -11.31
CA PHE A 299 -6.24 14.08 -10.96
C PHE A 299 -4.78 14.47 -11.07
N LYS A 300 -3.98 14.15 -10.03
CA LYS A 300 -2.55 14.47 -9.95
C LYS A 300 -1.72 13.19 -10.02
N THR A 301 -0.47 13.30 -10.46
CA THR A 301 0.47 12.17 -10.55
C THR A 301 -0.08 10.97 -11.32
N VAL A 302 -0.83 11.26 -12.38
CA VAL A 302 -1.42 10.21 -13.21
C VAL A 302 -0.31 9.48 -13.95
N ALA A 303 -0.25 8.15 -13.80
CA ALA A 303 0.72 7.34 -14.54
C ALA A 303 0.47 7.47 -16.06
N PRO A 304 1.53 7.52 -16.88
CA PRO A 304 1.38 7.58 -18.34
C PRO A 304 0.77 6.26 -18.83
N ASP A 305 -0.42 6.32 -19.39
CA ASP A 305 -1.14 5.19 -20.02
C ASP A 305 -2.50 5.61 -20.57
N ASP A 306 -3.30 4.63 -21.00
CA ASP A 306 -4.66 4.82 -21.49
C ASP A 306 -5.71 4.62 -20.40
N TYR A 307 -6.65 5.57 -20.28
CA TYR A 307 -7.66 5.58 -19.24
C TYR A 307 -9.06 5.91 -19.76
N TRP A 308 -10.07 5.36 -19.08
CA TRP A 308 -11.41 5.89 -19.05
C TRP A 308 -11.60 6.79 -17.83
N LEU A 309 -12.23 7.92 -18.02
CA LEU A 309 -12.64 8.85 -16.97
C LEU A 309 -14.16 8.92 -16.90
N GLY A 310 -14.72 8.99 -15.70
CA GLY A 310 -16.15 9.16 -15.55
C GLY A 310 -16.64 9.09 -14.10
N TYR A 311 -17.97 9.09 -13.97
CA TYR A 311 -18.69 8.93 -12.70
C TYR A 311 -19.11 7.47 -12.51
N HIS A 312 -19.03 6.97 -11.29
CA HIS A 312 -19.45 5.62 -10.87
C HIS A 312 -18.79 4.48 -11.66
N LEU A 313 -17.50 4.66 -12.04
CA LEU A 313 -16.75 3.64 -12.77
C LEU A 313 -16.23 2.50 -11.89
N LEU A 314 -16.21 2.67 -10.58
CA LEU A 314 -15.86 1.65 -9.60
C LEU A 314 -17.14 1.00 -9.07
N ARG A 315 -17.01 -0.20 -8.52
CA ARG A 315 -18.08 -0.89 -7.76
C ARG A 315 -18.25 -0.26 -6.38
N THR A 316 -18.38 1.06 -6.32
CA THR A 316 -18.64 1.80 -5.09
C THR A 316 -20.14 1.87 -4.84
N PRO A 317 -20.58 1.99 -3.58
CA PRO A 317 -21.98 2.23 -3.29
C PRO A 317 -22.49 3.44 -4.07
N PHE A 318 -23.74 3.35 -4.55
CA PHE A 318 -24.40 4.45 -5.24
C PHE A 318 -24.60 5.64 -4.30
N GLN A 319 -24.30 6.84 -4.75
CA GLN A 319 -24.48 8.05 -3.94
C GLN A 319 -25.91 8.59 -4.08
N GLU A 320 -26.68 8.51 -2.98
CA GLU A 320 -28.09 8.93 -3.00
C GLU A 320 -28.32 10.42 -3.28
N ASP A 321 -27.35 11.26 -2.91
CA ASP A 321 -27.37 12.70 -3.14
C ASP A 321 -26.92 13.08 -4.56
N GLN A 322 -26.39 12.14 -5.31
CA GLN A 322 -25.94 12.29 -6.69
C GLN A 322 -26.47 11.14 -7.56
N PRO A 323 -27.78 11.06 -7.79
CA PRO A 323 -28.42 9.91 -8.42
C PRO A 323 -28.27 9.94 -9.95
N TYR A 324 -27.05 9.80 -10.44
CA TYR A 324 -26.76 9.70 -11.87
C TYR A 324 -26.34 8.28 -12.24
N THR A 325 -26.64 7.85 -13.44
CA THR A 325 -26.14 6.59 -13.99
C THR A 325 -24.63 6.66 -14.19
N ARG A 326 -24.00 5.49 -14.30
CA ARG A 326 -22.61 5.41 -14.76
C ARG A 326 -22.44 6.22 -16.04
N THR A 327 -21.46 7.12 -16.02
CA THR A 327 -21.25 8.06 -17.12
C THR A 327 -19.77 8.16 -17.40
N TYR A 328 -19.39 7.88 -18.63
CA TYR A 328 -18.00 8.01 -19.13
C TYR A 328 -17.86 9.33 -19.89
N LEU A 329 -16.63 9.88 -19.89
CA LEU A 329 -16.30 11.03 -20.75
C LEU A 329 -16.58 10.72 -22.22
N PRO A 330 -17.24 11.62 -22.98
CA PRO A 330 -17.65 12.99 -22.61
C PRO A 330 -19.05 13.10 -21.96
N GLY A 331 -19.78 12.01 -21.78
CA GLY A 331 -21.15 12.00 -21.23
C GLY A 331 -21.94 10.78 -21.74
N VAL A 332 -21.26 9.65 -21.97
CA VAL A 332 -21.85 8.45 -22.57
C VAL A 332 -22.02 7.32 -21.55
N PRO A 333 -23.04 6.43 -21.73
CA PRO A 333 -23.40 5.44 -20.70
C PRO A 333 -22.51 4.16 -20.74
N SER A 334 -21.71 3.96 -21.78
CA SER A 334 -20.93 2.73 -21.93
C SER A 334 -19.47 2.99 -22.31
N ARG A 335 -18.58 2.07 -21.89
CA ARG A 335 -17.15 2.12 -22.23
C ARG A 335 -16.87 2.01 -23.73
N ALA A 336 -17.77 1.38 -24.46
CA ALA A 336 -17.63 1.26 -25.92
C ALA A 336 -17.73 2.59 -26.66
N LEU A 337 -18.43 3.57 -26.09
CA LEU A 337 -18.61 4.92 -26.63
C LEU A 337 -17.69 5.95 -25.93
N ALA A 338 -16.99 5.53 -24.89
CA ALA A 338 -16.16 6.41 -24.06
C ALA A 338 -14.91 6.91 -24.80
N THR A 339 -14.55 8.14 -24.52
CA THR A 339 -13.25 8.67 -24.94
C THR A 339 -12.15 8.01 -24.12
N VAL A 340 -11.18 7.38 -24.80
CA VAL A 340 -9.95 6.92 -24.17
C VAL A 340 -8.99 8.11 -24.05
N LEU A 341 -8.56 8.41 -22.83
CA LEU A 341 -7.55 9.43 -22.55
C LEU A 341 -6.16 8.78 -22.58
N THR A 342 -5.35 9.10 -23.58
CA THR A 342 -3.92 8.72 -23.60
C THR A 342 -3.14 9.77 -22.83
N VAL A 343 -2.66 9.41 -21.66
CA VAL A 343 -1.88 10.28 -20.77
C VAL A 343 -0.40 10.01 -21.01
N LYS A 344 0.38 11.07 -21.24
CA LYS A 344 1.85 11.00 -21.38
C LYS A 344 2.53 11.53 -20.13
N GLU A 345 3.73 11.04 -19.87
CA GLU A 345 4.53 11.47 -18.72
C GLU A 345 4.75 13.00 -18.72
N GLY A 346 4.50 13.66 -17.58
CA GLY A 346 4.64 15.10 -17.42
C GLY A 346 3.60 15.95 -18.17
N GLN A 347 2.59 15.34 -18.78
CA GLN A 347 1.55 16.04 -19.53
C GLN A 347 0.45 16.58 -18.62
N SER A 348 0.00 17.80 -18.88
CA SER A 348 -1.25 18.34 -18.33
C SER A 348 -2.35 18.27 -19.39
N LEU A 349 -3.28 17.33 -19.22
CA LEU A 349 -4.53 17.28 -19.97
C LEU A 349 -5.56 18.15 -19.24
N SER A 350 -6.00 19.24 -19.84
CA SER A 350 -6.96 20.18 -19.23
C SER A 350 -8.14 20.45 -20.15
N GLY A 351 -9.17 21.11 -19.60
CA GLY A 351 -10.35 21.53 -20.35
C GLY A 351 -11.31 20.39 -20.72
N LEU A 352 -11.20 19.24 -20.06
CA LEU A 352 -12.16 18.15 -20.25
C LEU A 352 -13.51 18.52 -19.69
N THR A 353 -14.58 18.09 -20.36
CA THR A 353 -15.97 18.31 -19.89
C THR A 353 -16.69 16.96 -19.83
N LEU A 354 -17.11 16.58 -18.62
CA LEU A 354 -18.01 15.45 -18.40
C LEU A 354 -19.42 15.97 -18.28
N GLN A 355 -20.25 15.70 -19.28
CA GLN A 355 -21.66 16.03 -19.29
C GLN A 355 -22.46 14.90 -18.64
N LEU A 356 -23.20 15.20 -17.58
CA LEU A 356 -24.06 14.23 -16.94
C LEU A 356 -25.40 14.10 -17.66
N PRO A 357 -26.02 12.90 -17.65
CA PRO A 357 -27.41 12.73 -18.04
C PRO A 357 -28.36 13.39 -17.01
N PRO A 358 -29.67 13.43 -17.26
CA PRO A 358 -30.61 13.79 -16.22
C PRO A 358 -30.46 12.93 -14.96
N PRO A 359 -30.68 13.50 -13.77
CA PRO A 359 -30.65 12.72 -12.53
C PRO A 359 -31.78 11.68 -12.54
N LEU A 360 -31.52 10.54 -11.94
CA LEU A 360 -32.44 9.43 -11.84
C LEU A 360 -33.62 9.77 -10.90
N SER A 361 -34.82 9.41 -11.28
CA SER A 361 -36.01 9.50 -10.42
C SER A 361 -36.02 8.32 -9.43
N PRO A 362 -36.19 8.58 -8.11
CA PRO A 362 -36.29 7.51 -7.14
C PRO A 362 -37.66 6.82 -7.25
N ARG A 363 -37.70 5.49 -7.04
CA ARG A 363 -38.93 4.71 -6.92
C ARG A 363 -38.87 3.79 -5.69
N THR A 364 -40.05 3.52 -5.12
CA THR A 364 -40.19 2.55 -4.03
C THR A 364 -40.43 1.16 -4.62
N PHE A 365 -39.64 0.18 -4.19
CA PHE A 365 -39.77 -1.22 -4.56
C PHE A 365 -40.17 -2.04 -3.35
N ASN A 366 -41.33 -2.73 -3.45
CA ASN A 366 -41.89 -3.57 -2.39
C ASN A 366 -41.85 -5.04 -2.79
N GLY A 367 -41.66 -5.88 -1.81
CA GLY A 367 -41.65 -7.33 -2.04
C GLY A 367 -41.99 -8.15 -0.81
N LEU A 368 -42.12 -9.43 -1.04
CA LEU A 368 -42.41 -10.46 -0.04
C LEU A 368 -41.46 -11.66 -0.21
N VAL A 369 -40.80 -12.07 0.84
CA VAL A 369 -40.03 -13.30 0.87
C VAL A 369 -40.82 -14.38 1.61
N VAL A 370 -41.00 -15.52 0.97
CA VAL A 370 -41.68 -16.67 1.55
C VAL A 370 -40.83 -17.93 1.38
N TRP A 371 -41.11 -18.92 2.19
CA TRP A 371 -40.62 -20.27 2.01
C TRP A 371 -41.37 -21.00 0.90
N SER A 372 -40.85 -22.13 0.43
CA SER A 372 -41.49 -22.97 -0.61
C SER A 372 -42.89 -23.50 -0.20
N ASP A 373 -43.18 -23.58 1.10
CA ASP A 373 -44.49 -23.94 1.65
C ASP A 373 -45.46 -22.73 1.73
N GLY A 374 -45.05 -21.54 1.30
CA GLY A 374 -45.84 -20.32 1.30
C GLY A 374 -45.77 -19.52 2.60
N GLN A 375 -45.13 -20.01 3.66
CA GLN A 375 -45.01 -19.27 4.92
C GLN A 375 -44.07 -18.08 4.75
N PRO A 376 -44.36 -16.94 5.42
CA PRO A 376 -43.46 -15.78 5.44
C PRO A 376 -42.06 -16.15 5.92
N ALA A 377 -41.03 -15.52 5.38
CA ALA A 377 -39.64 -15.64 5.81
C ALA A 377 -39.17 -14.35 6.53
N PRO A 378 -39.48 -14.21 7.83
CA PRO A 378 -39.04 -13.05 8.59
C PRO A 378 -37.53 -13.09 8.83
N GLY A 379 -36.89 -11.88 8.78
CA GLY A 379 -35.44 -11.76 8.99
C GLY A 379 -34.59 -12.26 7.81
N ALA A 380 -35.20 -12.51 6.64
CA ALA A 380 -34.45 -12.82 5.43
C ALA A 380 -33.72 -11.58 4.92
N SER A 381 -32.45 -11.72 4.58
CA SER A 381 -31.68 -10.67 3.91
C SER A 381 -32.06 -10.60 2.43
N VAL A 382 -32.35 -9.41 1.95
CA VAL A 382 -32.68 -9.17 0.54
C VAL A 382 -31.58 -8.31 -0.06
N TYR A 383 -30.98 -8.78 -1.13
CA TYR A 383 -29.89 -8.13 -1.83
C TYR A 383 -30.33 -7.70 -3.22
N VAL A 384 -30.03 -6.47 -3.58
CA VAL A 384 -30.27 -5.94 -4.92
C VAL A 384 -28.93 -5.63 -5.57
N SER A 385 -28.72 -6.18 -6.75
CA SER A 385 -27.55 -5.87 -7.59
C SER A 385 -27.97 -5.02 -8.79
N LEU A 386 -27.07 -4.14 -9.17
CA LEU A 386 -27.13 -3.30 -10.36
C LEU A 386 -26.13 -3.82 -11.39
N ASN A 387 -26.56 -3.94 -12.64
CA ASN A 387 -25.69 -4.22 -13.77
C ASN A 387 -25.60 -2.97 -14.66
N GLU A 388 -24.42 -2.36 -14.68
CA GLU A 388 -24.12 -1.23 -15.56
C GLU A 388 -22.89 -1.56 -16.42
N ASP A 389 -23.06 -1.53 -17.73
CA ASP A 389 -22.00 -1.75 -18.71
C ASP A 389 -21.20 -3.08 -18.48
N GLY A 390 -21.91 -4.14 -18.05
CA GLY A 390 -21.37 -5.46 -17.78
C GLY A 390 -20.69 -5.63 -16.40
N ASP A 391 -20.61 -4.58 -15.59
CA ASP A 391 -20.16 -4.66 -14.20
C ASP A 391 -21.34 -4.84 -13.26
N VAL A 392 -21.32 -5.91 -12.45
CA VAL A 392 -22.33 -6.19 -11.44
C VAL A 392 -21.82 -5.74 -10.07
N SER A 393 -22.59 -4.90 -9.39
CA SER A 393 -22.30 -4.44 -8.02
C SER A 393 -23.49 -4.60 -7.11
N GLU A 394 -23.27 -4.77 -5.81
CA GLU A 394 -24.33 -4.61 -4.81
C GLU A 394 -24.79 -3.17 -4.82
N PHE A 395 -26.12 -2.99 -4.91
CA PHE A 395 -26.73 -1.67 -4.94
C PHE A 395 -27.38 -1.32 -3.60
N ALA A 396 -28.18 -2.23 -3.06
CA ALA A 396 -28.88 -2.05 -1.80
C ALA A 396 -29.17 -3.39 -1.14
N SER A 397 -29.35 -3.37 0.17
CA SER A 397 -29.81 -4.52 0.93
C SER A 397 -30.79 -4.11 2.02
N THR A 398 -31.66 -5.04 2.42
CA THR A 398 -32.63 -4.85 3.51
C THR A 398 -32.94 -6.20 4.17
N ILE A 399 -33.71 -6.16 5.26
CA ILE A 399 -34.16 -7.36 5.99
C ILE A 399 -35.68 -7.37 6.02
N THR A 400 -36.29 -8.52 5.81
CA THR A 400 -37.74 -8.70 5.85
C THR A 400 -38.29 -8.54 7.26
N ASN A 401 -39.50 -7.95 7.37
CA ASN A 401 -40.26 -7.81 8.61
C ASN A 401 -40.89 -9.17 9.04
N ALA A 402 -41.65 -9.16 10.15
CA ALA A 402 -42.33 -10.36 10.69
C ALA A 402 -43.30 -11.03 9.71
N LYS A 403 -43.75 -10.32 8.68
CA LYS A 403 -44.65 -10.82 7.62
C LYS A 403 -43.88 -11.22 6.36
N GLY A 404 -42.56 -11.24 6.38
CA GLY A 404 -41.73 -11.50 5.22
C GLY A 404 -41.66 -10.35 4.20
N GLN A 405 -42.19 -9.18 4.53
CA GLN A 405 -42.25 -8.05 3.63
C GLN A 405 -40.98 -7.21 3.71
N PHE A 406 -40.58 -6.61 2.60
CA PHE A 406 -39.48 -5.64 2.52
C PHE A 406 -39.82 -4.47 1.61
N THR A 407 -39.11 -3.36 1.82
CA THR A 407 -39.21 -2.15 0.99
C THR A 407 -37.80 -1.65 0.73
N LEU A 408 -37.51 -1.26 -0.51
CA LEU A 408 -36.25 -0.69 -0.96
C LEU A 408 -36.50 0.57 -1.80
N LYS A 409 -35.57 1.52 -1.72
CA LYS A 409 -35.51 2.66 -2.62
C LYS A 409 -34.62 2.28 -3.80
N LEU A 410 -35.18 2.30 -4.99
CA LEU A 410 -34.50 2.07 -6.26
C LEU A 410 -34.61 3.31 -7.15
N TYR A 411 -34.15 3.22 -8.39
CA TYR A 411 -34.25 4.30 -9.36
C TYR A 411 -34.84 3.79 -10.67
N GLU A 412 -35.58 4.66 -11.35
CA GLU A 412 -36.14 4.38 -12.66
C GLU A 412 -35.03 4.28 -13.72
N GLY A 413 -35.27 3.47 -14.75
CA GLY A 413 -34.36 3.33 -15.90
C GLY A 413 -33.15 2.46 -15.68
N LEU A 414 -32.89 1.95 -14.45
CA LEU A 414 -31.80 1.03 -14.14
C LEU A 414 -32.29 -0.41 -14.07
N GLN A 415 -31.43 -1.33 -14.54
CA GLN A 415 -31.70 -2.77 -14.50
C GLN A 415 -31.15 -3.39 -13.21
N PHE A 416 -32.08 -3.77 -12.35
CA PHE A 416 -31.74 -4.41 -11.08
C PHE A 416 -32.07 -5.91 -11.09
N LYS A 417 -31.30 -6.67 -10.32
CA LYS A 417 -31.63 -8.03 -9.94
C LYS A 417 -31.75 -8.13 -8.42
N VAL A 418 -32.68 -8.92 -7.94
CA VAL A 418 -32.91 -9.15 -6.51
C VAL A 418 -32.78 -10.62 -6.16
N SER A 419 -32.19 -10.90 -5.00
CA SER A 419 -32.18 -12.23 -4.38
C SER A 419 -32.47 -12.11 -2.90
N ALA A 420 -32.99 -13.18 -2.31
CA ALA A 420 -33.19 -13.29 -0.86
C ALA A 420 -32.34 -14.42 -0.29
N TYR A 421 -31.81 -14.19 0.91
CA TYR A 421 -30.97 -15.13 1.65
C TYR A 421 -31.50 -15.28 3.08
N GLN A 422 -31.55 -16.53 3.57
CA GLN A 422 -31.92 -16.83 4.93
C GLN A 422 -30.99 -17.90 5.52
N LYS A 423 -30.55 -17.69 6.76
CA LYS A 423 -29.83 -18.69 7.55
C LYS A 423 -30.78 -19.26 8.61
N SER A 424 -30.97 -20.61 8.62
CA SER A 424 -31.78 -21.29 9.63
C SER A 424 -31.06 -21.32 10.98
N THR A 425 -31.82 -21.57 12.06
CA THR A 425 -31.29 -21.80 13.42
C THR A 425 -30.28 -22.94 13.51
N GLY A 426 -30.32 -23.90 12.57
CA GLY A 426 -29.37 -25.00 12.42
C GLY A 426 -28.15 -24.69 11.55
N GLY A 427 -27.97 -23.42 11.14
CA GLY A 427 -26.79 -22.98 10.35
C GLY A 427 -26.90 -23.23 8.84
N LYS A 428 -27.94 -23.90 8.35
CA LYS A 428 -28.18 -24.15 6.91
C LYS A 428 -28.54 -22.85 6.21
N GLN A 429 -28.04 -22.69 4.99
CA GLN A 429 -28.18 -21.48 4.20
C GLN A 429 -29.13 -21.72 3.03
N TYR A 430 -30.02 -20.77 2.75
CA TYR A 430 -31.00 -20.82 1.67
C TYR A 430 -30.94 -19.51 0.91
N GLN A 431 -30.95 -19.58 -0.42
CA GLN A 431 -30.88 -18.39 -1.27
C GLN A 431 -31.74 -18.62 -2.51
N THR A 432 -32.43 -17.57 -2.95
CA THR A 432 -33.10 -17.55 -4.25
C THR A 432 -32.06 -17.28 -5.36
N GLU A 433 -32.42 -17.64 -6.59
CA GLU A 433 -31.72 -17.09 -7.75
C GLU A 433 -31.89 -15.57 -7.80
N PHE A 434 -30.97 -14.89 -8.53
CA PHE A 434 -31.14 -13.47 -8.82
C PHE A 434 -32.21 -13.29 -9.91
N ILE A 435 -33.29 -12.60 -9.56
CA ILE A 435 -34.44 -12.36 -10.44
C ILE A 435 -34.41 -10.89 -10.89
N GLU A 436 -34.68 -10.63 -12.17
CA GLU A 436 -34.76 -9.26 -12.69
C GLU A 436 -35.97 -8.52 -12.10
N ILE A 437 -35.73 -7.27 -11.66
CA ILE A 437 -36.78 -6.37 -11.21
C ILE A 437 -37.35 -5.67 -12.45
N PRO A 438 -38.67 -5.82 -12.75
CA PRO A 438 -39.26 -5.12 -13.87
C PRO A 438 -39.10 -3.61 -13.75
N LEU A 439 -38.84 -2.91 -14.88
CA LEU A 439 -38.67 -1.46 -14.91
C LEU A 439 -39.90 -0.67 -14.42
N THR A 440 -41.10 -1.28 -14.58
CA THR A 440 -42.41 -0.68 -14.31
C THR A 440 -43.24 -1.52 -13.34
N ALA A 441 -42.63 -2.20 -12.36
CA ALA A 441 -43.36 -3.07 -11.43
C ALA A 441 -44.16 -2.26 -10.42
N ASP A 442 -45.50 -2.24 -10.58
CA ASP A 442 -46.45 -1.69 -9.63
C ASP A 442 -46.95 -2.72 -8.59
N GLN A 443 -46.62 -3.99 -8.77
CA GLN A 443 -46.98 -5.08 -7.89
C GLN A 443 -45.83 -5.54 -7.01
N PRO A 444 -46.08 -5.90 -5.73
CA PRO A 444 -45.05 -6.45 -4.86
C PRO A 444 -44.47 -7.74 -5.44
N MET A 445 -43.12 -7.82 -5.55
CA MET A 445 -42.43 -9.01 -6.05
C MET A 445 -42.40 -10.08 -4.98
N ARG A 446 -42.66 -11.32 -5.38
CA ARG A 446 -42.60 -12.50 -4.50
C ARG A 446 -41.32 -13.28 -4.74
N LEU A 447 -40.46 -13.39 -3.71
CA LEU A 447 -39.26 -14.20 -3.70
C LEU A 447 -39.52 -15.49 -2.90
N VAL A 448 -39.21 -16.66 -3.47
CA VAL A 448 -39.47 -17.94 -2.85
C VAL A 448 -38.15 -18.62 -2.50
N LEU A 449 -37.87 -18.77 -1.21
CA LEU A 449 -36.71 -19.55 -0.72
C LEU A 449 -36.92 -21.04 -1.00
N PRO A 450 -35.89 -21.72 -1.50
CA PRO A 450 -35.99 -23.16 -1.83
C PRO A 450 -36.16 -24.01 -0.57
N SER A 451 -36.69 -25.22 -0.72
CA SER A 451 -36.82 -26.19 0.37
C SER A 451 -35.50 -26.87 0.73
N GLN A 452 -34.50 -26.80 -0.18
CA GLN A 452 -33.18 -27.39 0.05
C GLN A 452 -32.15 -26.26 0.30
N PRO A 453 -31.24 -26.46 1.28
CA PRO A 453 -30.19 -25.50 1.54
C PRO A 453 -29.16 -25.46 0.37
N LEU A 454 -28.39 -24.40 0.33
CA LEU A 454 -27.18 -24.32 -0.51
C LEU A 454 -26.20 -25.43 -0.06
N ASN A 455 -25.58 -26.09 -1.02
CA ASN A 455 -24.57 -27.14 -0.80
C ASN A 455 -23.26 -26.54 -0.27
#